data_2ac4365f94b5d1f383ace183798bc43a
#
_entry.id   2ac4365f94b5d1f383ace183798bc43a
#
_cell.length_a   1.000
_cell.length_b   1.000
_cell.length_c   1.000
_cell.angle_alpha   90.00
_cell.angle_beta   90.00
_cell.angle_gamma   90.00
#
_symmetry.space_group_name_H-M   'P 1'
#
loop_
_entity.id
_entity.type
_entity.pdbx_description
1 polymer ?
#
loop_
_entity_poly.entity_id
_entity_poly.type
_entity_poly.pdbx_seq_one_letter_code
_entity_poly.pdbx_strand_id
1 'polypeptide(L)'
;HDEAGELVSQQDFIIQPDGFNIPFESERVHGISTELARAVGEPLATVLERFQKDLAKANFMVGHNLKFDINVLGCEFVRLGQDTPLTKPVLDTCTERSALLCQIPGGRGGKFKLPTLTELHEYLFGEAFNEAHNATADVESTTRCFLELLRKEHYTLEEILQEPGYFASFQTLNPAPIQKIGLQHVNLKAESEKIRAAQQPAAAPPRPNITPTAAPEGLVFAHLHNHTQYSILQ
;
A
#
# COMPACT_ATOMS: atom_id res chain seq x y z
N HIS A 1 5.10 -16.05 5.28
CA HIS A 1 5.26 -17.32 4.54
C HIS A 1 6.43 -18.09 5.11
N ASP A 2 6.38 -19.39 4.97
CA ASP A 2 7.48 -20.28 5.32
C ASP A 2 8.38 -20.58 4.10
N GLU A 3 9.35 -21.49 4.27
CA GLU A 3 10.31 -21.88 3.23
C GLU A 3 9.67 -22.67 2.07
N ALA A 4 8.47 -23.22 2.25
CA ALA A 4 7.69 -23.88 1.20
C ALA A 4 6.82 -22.89 0.41
N GLY A 5 6.70 -21.66 0.88
CA GLY A 5 5.83 -20.61 0.33
C GLY A 5 4.43 -20.61 0.94
N GLU A 6 4.16 -21.40 1.97
CA GLU A 6 2.86 -21.45 2.63
C GLU A 6 2.63 -20.23 3.53
N LEU A 7 1.40 -19.71 3.56
CA LEU A 7 1.02 -18.58 4.39
C LEU A 7 1.05 -18.96 5.88
N VAL A 8 1.91 -18.34 6.66
CA VAL A 8 1.98 -18.55 8.12
C VAL A 8 1.07 -17.59 8.88
N SER A 9 1.06 -16.32 8.50
CA SER A 9 0.19 -15.31 9.10
C SER A 9 -0.01 -14.13 8.16
N GLN A 10 -1.14 -13.45 8.36
CA GLN A 10 -1.46 -12.18 7.70
C GLN A 10 -1.96 -11.20 8.76
N GLN A 11 -1.49 -9.95 8.68
CA GLN A 11 -2.01 -8.85 9.47
C GLN A 11 -2.18 -7.63 8.58
N ASP A 12 -3.27 -6.90 8.79
CA ASP A 12 -3.60 -5.66 8.09
C ASP A 12 -4.08 -4.64 9.12
N PHE A 13 -3.52 -3.43 9.08
CA PHE A 13 -3.79 -2.38 10.05
C PHE A 13 -4.03 -1.06 9.37
N ILE A 14 -5.06 -0.37 9.80
CA ILE A 14 -5.21 1.07 9.55
C ILE A 14 -4.61 1.80 10.74
N ILE A 15 -3.71 2.75 10.48
CA ILE A 15 -3.10 3.56 11.53
C ILE A 15 -3.96 4.78 11.79
N GLN A 16 -4.28 5.02 13.05
CA GLN A 16 -5.02 6.20 13.48
C GLN A 16 -4.15 7.46 13.29
N PRO A 17 -4.62 8.48 12.57
CA PRO A 17 -3.89 9.73 12.41
C PRO A 17 -3.84 10.51 13.74
N ASP A 18 -2.64 10.91 14.14
CA ASP A 18 -2.39 11.71 15.35
C ASP A 18 -1.98 13.14 14.96
N GLY A 19 -2.84 14.11 15.32
CA GLY A 19 -2.58 15.53 15.07
C GLY A 19 -2.75 16.02 13.63
N PHE A 20 -3.18 15.18 12.70
CA PHE A 20 -3.39 15.56 11.28
C PHE A 20 -4.64 14.93 10.67
N ASN A 21 -5.01 15.41 9.48
CA ASN A 21 -6.02 14.80 8.63
C ASN A 21 -5.34 14.17 7.42
N ILE A 22 -5.88 13.05 6.95
CA ILE A 22 -5.44 12.42 5.71
C ILE A 22 -5.76 13.37 4.55
N PRO A 23 -4.76 13.78 3.73
CA PRO A 23 -5.00 14.63 2.57
C PRO A 23 -5.94 13.95 1.57
N PHE A 24 -6.82 14.75 0.94
CA PHE A 24 -7.78 14.22 -0.05
C PHE A 24 -7.11 13.46 -1.20
N GLU A 25 -5.96 13.95 -1.69
CA GLU A 25 -5.21 13.26 -2.75
C GLU A 25 -4.70 11.89 -2.31
N SER A 26 -4.29 11.74 -1.07
CA SER A 26 -3.88 10.45 -0.50
C SER A 26 -5.08 9.51 -0.37
N GLU A 27 -6.20 10.01 0.19
CA GLU A 27 -7.45 9.26 0.29
C GLU A 27 -7.92 8.76 -1.08
N ARG A 28 -7.81 9.58 -2.12
CA ARG A 28 -8.18 9.20 -3.48
C ARG A 28 -7.37 8.01 -4.00
N VAL A 29 -6.12 7.87 -3.57
CA VAL A 29 -5.22 6.79 -3.96
C VAL A 29 -5.54 5.49 -3.22
N HIS A 30 -5.56 5.53 -1.89
CA HIS A 30 -5.66 4.32 -1.05
C HIS A 30 -7.05 4.08 -0.45
N GLY A 31 -8.00 5.01 -0.61
CA GLY A 31 -9.38 4.86 -0.17
C GLY A 31 -9.64 5.05 1.32
N ILE A 32 -8.62 5.38 2.14
CA ILE A 32 -8.75 5.56 3.58
C ILE A 32 -9.08 7.02 3.88
N SER A 33 -10.29 7.29 4.38
CA SER A 33 -10.65 8.62 4.86
C SER A 33 -10.14 8.88 6.28
N THR A 34 -10.04 10.15 6.66
CA THR A 34 -9.71 10.53 8.05
C THR A 34 -10.71 9.97 9.05
N GLU A 35 -12.00 9.97 8.68
CA GLU A 35 -13.09 9.47 9.51
C GLU A 35 -12.97 7.96 9.73
N LEU A 36 -12.69 7.19 8.66
CA LEU A 36 -12.43 5.75 8.76
C LEU A 36 -11.23 5.48 9.65
N ALA A 37 -10.10 6.14 9.37
CA ALA A 37 -8.86 5.91 10.13
C ALA A 37 -9.00 6.27 11.62
N ARG A 38 -9.82 7.27 11.97
CA ARG A 38 -10.14 7.58 13.37
C ARG A 38 -11.09 6.60 14.02
N ALA A 39 -12.02 6.05 13.25
CA ALA A 39 -13.04 5.14 13.79
C ALA A 39 -12.50 3.74 14.07
N VAL A 40 -11.64 3.20 13.19
CA VAL A 40 -11.18 1.81 13.25
C VAL A 40 -9.66 1.66 13.33
N GLY A 41 -8.90 2.76 13.16
CA GLY A 41 -7.44 2.74 13.19
C GLY A 41 -6.86 2.44 14.55
N GLU A 42 -5.70 1.79 14.56
CA GLU A 42 -4.92 1.50 15.76
C GLU A 42 -3.80 2.55 15.95
N PRO A 43 -3.37 2.82 17.20
CA PRO A 43 -2.23 3.69 17.46
C PRO A 43 -0.96 3.17 16.78
N LEU A 44 -0.19 4.07 16.16
CA LEU A 44 1.05 3.72 15.45
C LEU A 44 2.00 2.89 16.31
N ALA A 45 2.18 3.25 17.59
CA ALA A 45 3.08 2.53 18.50
C ALA A 45 2.69 1.05 18.67
N THR A 46 1.38 0.77 18.76
CA THR A 46 0.86 -0.61 18.87
C THR A 46 1.14 -1.42 17.61
N VAL A 47 0.93 -0.80 16.43
CA VAL A 47 1.18 -1.47 15.15
C VAL A 47 2.67 -1.76 14.98
N LEU A 48 3.54 -0.79 15.28
CA LEU A 48 4.99 -0.98 15.19
C LEU A 48 5.51 -2.02 16.17
N GLU A 49 4.95 -2.13 17.38
CA GLU A 49 5.31 -3.20 18.33
C GLU A 49 4.97 -4.60 17.77
N ARG A 50 3.80 -4.75 17.16
CA ARG A 50 3.42 -6.02 16.49
C ARG A 50 4.35 -6.33 15.31
N PHE A 51 4.61 -5.33 14.48
CA PHE A 51 5.54 -5.46 13.37
C PHE A 51 6.94 -5.91 13.83
N GLN A 52 7.49 -5.31 14.90
CA GLN A 52 8.78 -5.73 15.47
C GLN A 52 8.79 -7.18 15.93
N LYS A 53 7.70 -7.64 16.58
CA LYS A 53 7.57 -9.04 17.04
C LYS A 53 7.57 -10.02 15.87
N ASP A 54 6.94 -9.66 14.76
CA ASP A 54 6.92 -10.53 13.57
C ASP A 54 8.23 -10.44 12.78
N LEU A 55 8.79 -9.24 12.66
CA LEU A 55 10.11 -9.06 12.05
C LEU A 55 11.20 -9.86 12.79
N ALA A 56 11.14 -9.96 14.12
CA ALA A 56 12.10 -10.75 14.91
C ALA A 56 12.12 -12.23 14.52
N LYS A 57 10.98 -12.78 14.11
CA LYS A 57 10.82 -14.18 13.67
C LYS A 57 11.21 -14.39 12.20
N ALA A 58 11.19 -13.34 11.39
CA ALA A 58 11.46 -13.43 9.97
C ALA A 58 12.98 -13.52 9.70
N ASN A 59 13.36 -14.21 8.63
CA ASN A 59 14.74 -14.24 8.14
C ASN A 59 15.01 -13.08 7.17
N PHE A 60 13.99 -12.65 6.41
CA PHE A 60 14.06 -11.62 5.38
C PHE A 60 12.92 -10.64 5.47
N MET A 61 13.13 -9.46 4.91
CA MET A 61 12.07 -8.57 4.44
C MET A 61 11.96 -8.70 2.93
N VAL A 62 10.76 -8.94 2.43
CA VAL A 62 10.48 -9.06 0.99
C VAL A 62 9.53 -7.95 0.57
N GLY A 63 9.78 -7.33 -0.59
CA GLY A 63 8.92 -6.28 -1.11
C GLY A 63 9.19 -5.95 -2.58
N HIS A 64 8.48 -4.95 -3.08
CA HIS A 64 8.68 -4.39 -4.40
C HIS A 64 9.02 -2.91 -4.28
N ASN A 65 10.26 -2.52 -4.60
CA ASN A 65 10.83 -1.21 -4.27
C ASN A 65 10.88 -0.95 -2.75
N LEU A 66 11.29 -1.97 -2.01
CA LEU A 66 11.22 -2.04 -0.54
C LEU A 66 12.00 -0.93 0.19
N LYS A 67 12.95 -0.30 -0.49
CA LYS A 67 13.68 0.85 0.07
C LYS A 67 12.74 1.98 0.49
N PHE A 68 11.64 2.19 -0.25
CA PHE A 68 10.62 3.19 0.10
C PHE A 68 9.96 2.82 1.44
N ASP A 69 9.49 1.59 1.58
CA ASP A 69 8.79 1.10 2.77
C ASP A 69 9.70 1.11 4.01
N ILE A 70 10.95 0.69 3.86
CA ILE A 70 11.96 0.75 4.92
C ILE A 70 12.19 2.19 5.40
N ASN A 71 12.27 3.16 4.47
CA ASN A 71 12.46 4.55 4.84
C ASN A 71 11.23 5.11 5.56
N VAL A 72 10.02 4.81 5.09
CA VAL A 72 8.77 5.24 5.74
C VAL A 72 8.69 4.66 7.15
N LEU A 73 8.85 3.35 7.29
CA LEU A 73 8.84 2.68 8.61
C LEU A 73 9.95 3.22 9.52
N GLY A 74 11.17 3.40 9.02
CA GLY A 74 12.27 3.97 9.78
C GLY A 74 11.97 5.36 10.31
N CYS A 75 11.33 6.22 9.52
CA CYS A 75 10.87 7.53 9.98
C CYS A 75 9.85 7.44 11.10
N GLU A 76 8.94 6.47 11.05
CA GLU A 76 7.93 6.30 12.10
C GLU A 76 8.56 5.81 13.43
N PHE A 77 9.56 4.91 13.37
CA PHE A 77 10.32 4.54 14.57
C PHE A 77 11.03 5.75 15.19
N VAL A 78 11.71 6.56 14.37
CA VAL A 78 12.40 7.77 14.84
C VAL A 78 11.42 8.78 15.45
N ARG A 79 10.23 8.96 14.88
CA ARG A 79 9.18 9.83 15.45
C ARG A 79 8.73 9.40 16.84
N LEU A 80 8.75 8.09 17.12
CA LEU A 80 8.46 7.55 18.45
C LEU A 80 9.67 7.55 19.38
N GLY A 81 10.83 8.09 18.96
CA GLY A 81 12.07 8.10 19.74
C GLY A 81 12.68 6.70 19.89
N GLN A 82 12.43 5.80 18.96
CA GLN A 82 12.91 4.42 18.96
C GLN A 82 13.99 4.23 17.89
N ASP A 83 14.92 3.31 18.15
CA ASP A 83 15.85 2.85 17.14
C ASP A 83 15.12 1.98 16.12
N THR A 84 15.55 2.05 14.86
CA THR A 84 14.95 1.24 13.79
C THR A 84 15.41 -0.21 13.88
N PRO A 85 14.47 -1.20 13.95
CA PRO A 85 14.81 -2.61 13.97
C PRO A 85 15.02 -3.21 12.57
N LEU A 86 15.01 -2.37 11.50
CA LEU A 86 15.00 -2.80 10.09
C LEU A 86 16.39 -3.26 9.62
N THR A 87 16.92 -4.30 10.27
CA THR A 87 18.29 -4.84 10.03
C THR A 87 18.28 -6.18 9.31
N LYS A 88 17.11 -6.74 9.02
CA LYS A 88 17.01 -8.02 8.31
C LYS A 88 17.46 -7.89 6.85
N PRO A 89 18.03 -8.96 6.25
CA PRO A 89 18.30 -9.00 4.82
C PRO A 89 17.05 -8.68 4.00
N VAL A 90 17.24 -8.05 2.85
CA VAL A 90 16.19 -7.55 1.98
C VAL A 90 16.22 -8.31 0.67
N LEU A 91 15.07 -8.83 0.25
CA LEU A 91 14.85 -9.41 -1.06
C LEU A 91 13.83 -8.54 -1.80
N ASP A 92 14.33 -7.72 -2.72
CA ASP A 92 13.49 -6.81 -3.52
C ASP A 92 13.16 -7.45 -4.86
N THR A 93 11.90 -7.39 -5.26
CA THR A 93 11.45 -7.86 -6.58
C THR A 93 11.61 -6.78 -7.66
N CYS A 94 11.88 -5.52 -7.29
CA CYS A 94 12.13 -4.40 -8.19
C CYS A 94 13.64 -4.15 -8.37
N THR A 95 14.30 -4.97 -9.20
CA THR A 95 15.75 -4.95 -9.38
C THR A 95 16.15 -4.82 -10.85
N GLU A 96 17.43 -4.53 -11.13
CA GLU A 96 17.96 -4.57 -12.49
C GLU A 96 17.82 -5.99 -13.12
N ARG A 97 17.88 -7.04 -12.30
CA ARG A 97 17.65 -8.42 -12.74
C ARG A 97 16.21 -8.62 -13.22
N SER A 98 15.23 -8.08 -12.50
CA SER A 98 13.83 -8.07 -12.93
C SER A 98 13.60 -7.20 -14.17
N ALA A 99 14.33 -6.08 -14.30
CA ALA A 99 14.29 -5.26 -15.51
C ALA A 99 14.81 -6.03 -16.73
N LEU A 100 15.90 -6.81 -16.58
CA LEU A 100 16.42 -7.69 -17.64
C LEU A 100 15.45 -8.83 -17.97
N LEU A 101 14.70 -9.30 -17.00
CA LEU A 101 13.66 -10.32 -17.19
C LEU A 101 12.47 -9.77 -17.99
N CYS A 102 11.93 -8.61 -17.58
CA CYS A 102 10.75 -8.01 -18.21
C CYS A 102 11.05 -7.28 -19.53
N GLN A 103 12.29 -6.80 -19.73
CA GLN A 103 12.77 -6.10 -20.94
C GLN A 103 11.92 -4.90 -21.36
N ILE A 104 11.39 -4.13 -20.39
CA ILE A 104 10.54 -2.98 -20.67
C ILE A 104 11.42 -1.79 -21.11
N PRO A 105 11.16 -1.17 -22.28
CA PRO A 105 11.91 -0.01 -22.75
C PRO A 105 11.78 1.20 -21.83
N GLY A 106 12.75 2.11 -21.85
CA GLY A 106 12.67 3.42 -21.17
C GLY A 106 13.62 3.59 -19.98
N GLY A 107 14.52 2.65 -19.73
CA GLY A 107 15.60 2.81 -18.74
C GLY A 107 16.65 3.86 -19.19
N ARG A 108 17.34 4.47 -18.24
CA ARG A 108 18.42 5.42 -18.52
C ARG A 108 19.60 4.73 -19.17
N GLY A 109 20.23 5.42 -20.16
CA GLY A 109 21.44 4.92 -20.82
C GLY A 109 21.20 3.69 -21.71
N GLY A 110 20.00 3.52 -22.27
CA GLY A 110 19.66 2.39 -23.14
C GLY A 110 19.39 1.07 -22.41
N LYS A 111 19.32 1.12 -21.09
CA LYS A 111 18.91 -0.02 -20.26
C LYS A 111 17.38 -0.22 -20.30
N PHE A 112 16.91 -1.36 -19.82
CA PHE A 112 15.50 -1.56 -19.51
C PHE A 112 15.12 -0.78 -18.26
N LYS A 113 13.87 -0.33 -18.17
CA LYS A 113 13.38 0.31 -16.95
C LYS A 113 13.09 -0.74 -15.87
N LEU A 114 13.18 -0.36 -14.61
CA LEU A 114 12.70 -1.19 -13.51
C LEU A 114 11.19 -1.40 -13.67
N PRO A 115 10.68 -2.64 -13.57
CA PRO A 115 9.26 -2.91 -13.69
C PRO A 115 8.50 -2.35 -12.49
N THR A 116 7.30 -1.84 -12.70
CA THR A 116 6.32 -1.69 -11.64
C THR A 116 5.82 -3.07 -11.19
N LEU A 117 5.19 -3.15 -10.02
CA LEU A 117 4.63 -4.41 -9.53
C LEU A 117 3.61 -5.01 -10.53
N THR A 118 2.76 -4.16 -11.11
CA THR A 118 1.79 -4.59 -12.12
C THR A 118 2.47 -5.16 -13.36
N GLU A 119 3.51 -4.50 -13.87
CA GLU A 119 4.26 -4.98 -15.03
C GLU A 119 5.00 -6.30 -14.77
N LEU A 120 5.58 -6.45 -13.57
CA LEU A 120 6.22 -7.70 -13.17
C LEU A 120 5.20 -8.84 -13.04
N HIS A 121 4.05 -8.56 -12.41
CA HIS A 121 2.97 -9.52 -12.25
C HIS A 121 2.40 -9.95 -13.61
N GLU A 122 2.14 -9.00 -14.51
CA GLU A 122 1.67 -9.28 -15.86
C GLU A 122 2.69 -10.11 -16.67
N TYR A 123 3.98 -9.80 -16.53
CA TYR A 123 5.05 -10.59 -17.16
C TYR A 123 5.07 -12.04 -16.67
N LEU A 124 4.94 -12.25 -15.36
CA LEU A 124 5.07 -13.58 -14.76
C LEU A 124 3.83 -14.46 -14.98
N PHE A 125 2.63 -13.86 -14.98
CA PHE A 125 1.37 -14.61 -14.96
C PHE A 125 0.46 -14.35 -16.16
N GLY A 126 0.78 -13.39 -17.03
CA GLY A 126 -0.03 -13.02 -18.20
C GLY A 126 -1.34 -12.31 -17.86
N GLU A 127 -1.50 -11.87 -16.62
CA GLU A 127 -2.68 -11.14 -16.12
C GLU A 127 -2.25 -9.93 -15.30
N ALA A 128 -2.91 -8.77 -15.50
CA ALA A 128 -2.78 -7.65 -14.60
C ALA A 128 -3.54 -7.95 -13.30
N PHE A 129 -3.02 -7.48 -12.15
CA PHE A 129 -3.81 -7.53 -10.93
C PHE A 129 -4.64 -6.25 -10.79
N ASN A 130 -5.88 -6.44 -10.36
CA ASN A 130 -6.78 -5.34 -10.04
C ASN A 130 -6.53 -4.86 -8.61
N GLU A 131 -6.88 -3.59 -8.33
CA GLU A 131 -6.77 -2.98 -7.00
C GLU A 131 -5.33 -2.59 -6.57
N ALA A 132 -4.47 -2.25 -7.52
CA ALA A 132 -3.22 -1.55 -7.21
C ALA A 132 -3.49 -0.36 -6.26
N HIS A 133 -2.58 -0.14 -5.28
CA HIS A 133 -2.69 0.84 -4.19
C HIS A 133 -3.60 0.44 -3.01
N ASN A 134 -4.08 -0.80 -2.98
CA ASN A 134 -4.54 -1.43 -1.77
C ASN A 134 -3.37 -2.22 -1.16
N ALA A 135 -2.96 -1.90 0.07
CA ALA A 135 -1.76 -2.49 0.69
C ALA A 135 -1.80 -4.03 0.72
N THR A 136 -2.96 -4.63 1.02
CA THR A 136 -3.10 -6.09 1.04
C THR A 136 -3.01 -6.71 -0.35
N ALA A 137 -3.60 -6.06 -1.37
CA ALA A 137 -3.50 -6.51 -2.76
C ALA A 137 -2.06 -6.38 -3.30
N ASP A 138 -1.36 -5.30 -2.94
CA ASP A 138 0.04 -5.10 -3.30
C ASP A 138 0.95 -6.14 -2.60
N VAL A 139 0.70 -6.47 -1.34
CA VAL A 139 1.41 -7.54 -0.60
C VAL A 139 1.13 -8.91 -1.24
N GLU A 140 -0.11 -9.23 -1.59
CA GLU A 140 -0.45 -10.48 -2.28
C GLU A 140 0.28 -10.61 -3.62
N SER A 141 0.23 -9.56 -4.43
CA SER A 141 0.89 -9.53 -5.74
C SER A 141 2.40 -9.62 -5.62
N THR A 142 3.00 -8.91 -4.66
CA THR A 142 4.43 -8.96 -4.38
C THR A 142 4.86 -10.36 -3.94
N THR A 143 4.12 -10.97 -3.01
CA THR A 143 4.41 -12.32 -2.53
C THR A 143 4.31 -13.34 -3.64
N ARG A 144 3.24 -13.27 -4.44
CA ARG A 144 3.05 -14.15 -5.59
C ARG A 144 4.20 -14.01 -6.61
N CYS A 145 4.61 -12.78 -6.93
CA CYS A 145 5.75 -12.52 -7.80
C CYS A 145 7.06 -13.08 -7.20
N PHE A 146 7.31 -12.84 -5.91
CA PHE A 146 8.51 -13.32 -5.24
C PHE A 146 8.62 -14.85 -5.25
N LEU A 147 7.54 -15.56 -4.90
CA LEU A 147 7.51 -17.01 -4.89
C LEU A 147 7.67 -17.59 -6.32
N GLU A 148 7.10 -16.94 -7.34
CA GLU A 148 7.30 -17.36 -8.74
C GLU A 148 8.75 -17.11 -9.20
N LEU A 149 9.37 -16.01 -8.76
CA LEU A 149 10.79 -15.75 -9.01
C LEU A 149 11.70 -16.77 -8.30
N LEU A 150 11.35 -17.23 -7.08
CA LEU A 150 12.01 -18.37 -6.42
C LEU A 150 11.86 -19.66 -7.24
N ARG A 151 10.64 -19.98 -7.67
CA ARG A 151 10.36 -21.16 -8.48
C ARG A 151 11.15 -21.16 -9.81
N LYS A 152 11.43 -19.99 -10.36
CA LYS A 152 12.23 -19.78 -11.58
C LYS A 152 13.74 -19.63 -11.29
N GLU A 153 14.19 -19.86 -10.09
CA GLU A 153 15.60 -19.73 -9.67
C GLU A 153 16.20 -18.34 -9.98
N HIS A 154 15.39 -17.29 -9.83
CA HIS A 154 15.81 -15.92 -10.12
C HIS A 154 16.78 -15.36 -9.08
N TYR A 155 16.80 -15.92 -7.88
CA TYR A 155 17.74 -15.63 -6.80
C TYR A 155 18.81 -16.71 -6.69
N THR A 156 19.94 -16.38 -6.09
CA THR A 156 20.97 -17.37 -5.74
C THR A 156 20.67 -17.99 -4.39
N LEU A 157 21.20 -19.17 -4.10
CA LEU A 157 21.06 -19.83 -2.79
C LEU A 157 21.64 -18.98 -1.65
N GLU A 158 22.73 -18.27 -1.93
CA GLU A 158 23.34 -17.35 -0.95
C GLU A 158 22.44 -16.17 -0.63
N GLU A 159 21.82 -15.54 -1.63
CA GLU A 159 20.88 -14.42 -1.44
C GLU A 159 19.70 -14.81 -0.55
N ILE A 160 19.20 -16.04 -0.68
CA ILE A 160 18.03 -16.53 0.07
C ILE A 160 18.43 -17.36 1.30
N LEU A 161 19.73 -17.41 1.65
CA LEU A 161 20.28 -18.16 2.78
C LEU A 161 19.83 -19.63 2.81
N GLN A 162 19.85 -20.30 1.65
CA GLN A 162 19.41 -21.68 1.50
C GLN A 162 20.55 -22.59 1.04
N GLU A 163 20.39 -23.89 1.33
CA GLU A 163 21.34 -24.94 1.00
C GLU A 163 21.11 -25.51 -0.41
N PRO A 164 22.12 -26.16 -0.99
CA PRO A 164 21.99 -26.88 -2.27
C PRO A 164 20.82 -27.86 -2.24
N GLY A 165 19.98 -27.82 -3.29
CA GLY A 165 18.78 -28.63 -3.40
C GLY A 165 17.48 -27.90 -3.05
N TYR A 166 17.54 -26.70 -2.48
CA TYR A 166 16.36 -25.94 -2.10
C TYR A 166 15.42 -25.70 -3.29
N PHE A 167 15.93 -25.23 -4.43
CA PHE A 167 15.09 -24.95 -5.60
C PHE A 167 14.38 -26.20 -6.12
N ALA A 168 15.06 -27.33 -6.16
CA ALA A 168 14.44 -28.59 -6.57
C ALA A 168 13.32 -29.03 -5.63
N SER A 169 13.52 -28.85 -4.33
CA SER A 169 12.50 -29.11 -3.30
C SER A 169 11.33 -28.13 -3.43
N PHE A 170 11.61 -26.84 -3.59
CA PHE A 170 10.58 -25.81 -3.75
C PHE A 170 9.74 -26.02 -5.01
N GLN A 171 10.37 -26.37 -6.15
CA GLN A 171 9.68 -26.70 -7.39
C GLN A 171 8.85 -27.98 -7.28
N THR A 172 9.30 -28.97 -6.49
CA THR A 172 8.53 -30.18 -6.23
C THR A 172 7.24 -29.88 -5.45
N LEU A 173 7.32 -28.98 -4.46
CA LEU A 173 6.16 -28.50 -3.71
C LEU A 173 5.27 -27.57 -4.54
N ASN A 174 5.86 -26.82 -5.45
CA ASN A 174 5.20 -25.84 -6.31
C ASN A 174 5.39 -26.16 -7.79
N PRO A 175 4.80 -27.26 -8.31
CA PRO A 175 5.06 -27.75 -9.67
C PRO A 175 4.45 -26.87 -10.78
N ALA A 176 3.44 -26.07 -10.46
CA ALA A 176 2.76 -25.13 -11.35
C ALA A 176 3.11 -23.66 -10.99
N PRO A 177 2.83 -22.69 -11.87
CA PRO A 177 2.93 -21.28 -11.52
C PRO A 177 2.16 -20.95 -10.23
N ILE A 178 2.75 -20.10 -9.39
CA ILE A 178 2.19 -19.74 -8.08
C ILE A 178 0.79 -19.17 -8.25
N GLN A 179 -0.16 -19.78 -7.57
CA GLN A 179 -1.57 -19.36 -7.60
C GLN A 179 -1.80 -18.13 -6.72
N LYS A 180 -2.97 -17.52 -6.84
CA LYS A 180 -3.40 -16.44 -5.94
C LYS A 180 -3.44 -16.97 -4.51
N ILE A 181 -2.89 -16.21 -3.59
CA ILE A 181 -2.81 -16.58 -2.17
C ILE A 181 -4.17 -16.42 -1.52
N GLY A 182 -4.96 -15.45 -2.00
CA GLY A 182 -6.31 -15.20 -1.50
C GLY A 182 -6.32 -14.45 -0.18
N LEU A 183 -5.39 -13.50 0.00
CA LEU A 183 -5.40 -12.64 1.17
C LEU A 183 -6.71 -11.87 1.24
N GLN A 184 -7.30 -11.85 2.43
CA GLN A 184 -8.56 -11.13 2.66
C GLN A 184 -8.26 -9.63 2.74
N HIS A 185 -8.91 -8.84 1.92
CA HIS A 185 -8.82 -7.39 1.94
C HIS A 185 -10.18 -6.74 1.96
N VAL A 186 -10.23 -5.54 2.52
CA VAL A 186 -11.44 -4.74 2.65
C VAL A 186 -11.42 -3.63 1.60
N ASN A 187 -12.56 -3.37 0.97
CA ASN A 187 -12.71 -2.21 0.12
C ASN A 187 -12.78 -0.93 0.97
N LEU A 188 -11.60 -0.34 1.22
CA LEU A 188 -11.42 0.81 2.10
C LEU A 188 -12.21 2.05 1.63
N LYS A 189 -12.37 2.22 0.33
CA LYS A 189 -13.17 3.31 -0.24
C LYS A 189 -14.65 3.14 0.12
N ALA A 190 -15.19 1.94 -0.04
CA ALA A 190 -16.57 1.66 0.33
C ALA A 190 -16.81 1.82 1.85
N GLU A 191 -15.86 1.40 2.69
CA GLU A 191 -15.94 1.59 4.14
C GLU A 191 -15.86 3.07 4.52
N SER A 192 -14.99 3.87 3.88
CA SER A 192 -14.92 5.32 4.08
C SER A 192 -16.25 6.01 3.71
N GLU A 193 -16.87 5.61 2.60
CA GLU A 193 -18.15 6.14 2.16
C GLU A 193 -19.28 5.79 3.15
N LYS A 194 -19.31 4.56 3.68
CA LYS A 194 -20.28 4.13 4.70
C LYS A 194 -20.17 4.98 5.97
N ILE A 195 -18.96 5.21 6.48
CA ILE A 195 -18.75 6.00 7.69
C ILE A 195 -19.18 7.45 7.46
N ARG A 196 -18.86 8.05 6.32
CA ARG A 196 -19.31 9.39 5.97
C ARG A 196 -20.83 9.48 5.88
N ALA A 197 -21.46 8.50 5.25
CA ALA A 197 -22.93 8.47 5.17
C ALA A 197 -23.58 8.37 6.56
N ALA A 198 -23.00 7.58 7.46
CA ALA A 198 -23.49 7.46 8.83
C ALA A 198 -23.28 8.73 9.68
N GLN A 199 -22.28 9.54 9.36
CA GLN A 199 -21.98 10.79 10.07
C GLN A 199 -22.71 12.01 9.48
N GLN A 200 -23.33 11.89 8.30
CA GLN A 200 -24.16 12.98 7.77
C GLN A 200 -25.39 13.13 8.66
N PRO A 201 -25.61 14.33 9.28
CA PRO A 201 -26.85 14.59 9.97
C PRO A 201 -28.00 14.40 8.99
N ALA A 202 -29.08 13.74 9.43
CA ALA A 202 -30.31 13.61 8.64
C ALA A 202 -30.62 14.94 7.96
N ALA A 203 -30.82 14.89 6.62
CA ALA A 203 -30.99 16.09 5.81
C ALA A 203 -31.91 17.09 6.54
N ALA A 204 -31.39 18.29 6.81
CA ALA A 204 -32.19 19.34 7.41
C ALA A 204 -33.50 19.46 6.57
N PRO A 205 -34.66 19.59 7.19
CA PRO A 205 -35.90 19.72 6.48
C PRO A 205 -35.74 20.82 5.41
N PRO A 206 -36.33 20.67 4.23
CA PRO A 206 -36.18 21.64 3.15
C PRO A 206 -36.50 23.03 3.72
N ARG A 207 -35.55 23.94 3.58
CA ARG A 207 -35.76 25.33 4.03
C ARG A 207 -37.03 25.82 3.32
N PRO A 208 -37.99 26.44 4.04
CA PRO A 208 -39.15 26.99 3.40
C PRO A 208 -38.67 27.93 2.28
N ASN A 209 -39.26 27.80 1.09
CA ASN A 209 -39.02 28.71 -0.03
C ASN A 209 -39.27 30.13 0.44
N ILE A 210 -38.21 30.82 0.85
CA ILE A 210 -38.29 32.25 1.12
C ILE A 210 -38.38 32.90 -0.26
N THR A 211 -39.55 33.32 -0.63
CA THR A 211 -39.73 34.18 -1.79
C THR A 211 -38.81 35.39 -1.59
N PRO A 212 -37.92 35.69 -2.55
CA PRO A 212 -37.04 36.83 -2.39
C PRO A 212 -37.85 38.09 -2.18
N THR A 213 -37.84 38.67 -1.02
CA THR A 213 -38.31 40.02 -0.83
C THR A 213 -37.43 40.94 -1.63
N ALA A 214 -38.02 41.83 -2.43
CA ALA A 214 -37.27 42.77 -3.26
C ALA A 214 -36.10 43.37 -2.48
N ALA A 215 -34.91 43.30 -3.04
CA ALA A 215 -33.72 43.85 -2.37
C ALA A 215 -33.91 45.34 -2.19
N PRO A 216 -33.58 45.88 -0.99
CA PRO A 216 -33.66 47.33 -0.77
C PRO A 216 -32.67 48.01 -1.76
N GLU A 217 -33.17 49.11 -2.38
CA GLU A 217 -32.36 49.91 -3.30
C GLU A 217 -31.09 50.38 -2.58
N GLY A 218 -29.91 50.03 -3.11
CA GLY A 218 -28.62 50.46 -2.59
C GLY A 218 -27.71 49.39 -2.05
N LEU A 219 -28.08 48.11 -2.11
CA LEU A 219 -27.17 47.02 -1.68
C LEU A 219 -26.14 46.71 -2.80
N VAL A 220 -24.90 47.19 -2.58
CA VAL A 220 -23.76 46.81 -3.43
C VAL A 220 -23.19 45.47 -2.88
N PHE A 221 -23.38 44.40 -3.63
CA PHE A 221 -22.75 43.12 -3.32
C PHE A 221 -21.26 43.18 -3.61
N ALA A 222 -20.42 43.12 -2.59
CA ALA A 222 -19.00 42.82 -2.74
C ALA A 222 -18.82 41.29 -2.86
N HIS A 223 -18.35 40.83 -4.01
CA HIS A 223 -17.86 39.47 -4.15
C HIS A 223 -16.58 39.32 -3.32
N LEU A 224 -16.68 38.73 -2.14
CA LEU A 224 -15.52 38.24 -1.39
C LEU A 224 -15.05 36.94 -2.07
N HIS A 225 -13.92 37.03 -2.76
CA HIS A 225 -13.21 35.84 -3.26
C HIS A 225 -12.70 35.07 -2.03
N ASN A 226 -13.42 34.03 -1.63
CA ASN A 226 -13.02 33.21 -0.51
C ASN A 226 -11.97 32.20 -0.99
N HIS A 227 -10.68 32.54 -0.83
CA HIS A 227 -9.62 31.56 -0.95
C HIS A 227 -9.68 30.60 0.22
N THR A 228 -10.22 29.42 0.02
CA THR A 228 -10.05 28.31 0.96
C THR A 228 -8.60 27.81 0.85
N GLN A 229 -8.09 27.20 1.91
CA GLN A 229 -6.73 26.62 1.92
C GLN A 229 -6.44 25.62 0.79
N TYR A 230 -7.44 25.29 -0.03
CA TYR A 230 -7.35 24.43 -1.21
C TYR A 230 -7.12 25.19 -2.52
N SER A 231 -7.19 26.53 -2.53
CA SER A 231 -6.97 27.38 -3.71
C SER A 231 -5.57 28.00 -3.78
N ILE A 232 -4.65 27.62 -2.89
CA ILE A 232 -3.28 28.16 -2.81
C ILE A 232 -2.30 27.44 -3.76
N LEU A 233 -2.75 26.43 -4.49
CA LEU A 233 -1.94 25.67 -5.46
C LEU A 233 -2.46 25.86 -6.89
N GLN A 234 -2.50 27.09 -7.36
CA GLN A 234 -2.50 27.44 -8.79
C GLN A 234 -1.35 28.38 -9.10
#